data_faf4c6f948d25e24c32075a947ce20d1
#
_entry.id   faf4c6f948d25e24c32075a947ce20d1
#
_cell.length_a   1.000
_cell.length_b   1.000
_cell.length_c   1.000
_cell.angle_alpha   90.00
_cell.angle_beta   90.00
_cell.angle_gamma   90.00
#
_symmetry.space_group_name_H-M   'P 1'
#
loop_
_entity.id
_entity.type
_entity.pdbx_description
1 polymer ?
#
loop_
_entity_poly.entity_id
_entity_poly.type
_entity_poly.pdbx_seq_one_letter_code
_entity_poly.pdbx_strand_id
1 'polypeptide(L)'
;GKIINKTVYLCVGLKQNGLKEVLGMWVGKSESSSFWMGVLTDLKARGVQDILITCTDNLNGFTDTIRTVFPQSSTQICVVHQIRNSCKYVVYKDKKEFTADMKNIYNAPNKEVAAAELNNLERKWGGKYPYAILSWRNNWDDLTVFFQFPLEIRK
;
A
#
# COMPACT_ATOMS: atom_id res chain seq x y z
N GLY A 1 -16.45 14.13 -30.63
CA GLY A 1 -15.18 14.05 -29.89
C GLY A 1 -14.96 12.65 -29.31
N LYS A 2 -13.71 12.19 -29.27
CA LYS A 2 -13.35 10.87 -28.74
C LYS A 2 -13.24 10.96 -27.22
N ILE A 3 -14.01 10.15 -26.48
CA ILE A 3 -13.90 10.04 -25.02
C ILE A 3 -12.63 9.22 -24.72
N ILE A 4 -11.75 9.76 -23.88
CA ILE A 4 -10.52 9.09 -23.41
C ILE A 4 -10.60 8.96 -21.89
N ASN A 5 -10.45 7.74 -21.38
CA ASN A 5 -10.34 7.50 -19.95
C ASN A 5 -8.94 7.92 -19.47
N LYS A 6 -8.88 8.68 -18.38
CA LYS A 6 -7.65 9.05 -17.70
C LYS A 6 -7.75 8.69 -16.23
N THR A 7 -6.61 8.30 -15.64
CA THR A 7 -6.54 8.06 -14.20
C THR A 7 -6.17 9.36 -13.48
N VAL A 8 -6.87 9.64 -12.39
CA VAL A 8 -6.57 10.78 -11.51
C VAL A 8 -5.88 10.25 -10.26
N TYR A 9 -4.73 10.80 -9.94
CA TYR A 9 -3.93 10.46 -8.77
C TYR A 9 -4.03 11.59 -7.75
N LEU A 10 -4.42 11.25 -6.54
CA LEU A 10 -4.50 12.18 -5.41
C LEU A 10 -3.38 11.84 -4.42
N CYS A 11 -2.53 12.81 -4.14
CA CYS A 11 -1.52 12.70 -3.09
C CYS A 11 -2.01 13.40 -1.82
N VAL A 12 -2.02 12.66 -0.72
CA VAL A 12 -2.41 13.16 0.60
C VAL A 12 -1.23 12.97 1.55
N GLY A 13 -0.83 14.03 2.24
CA GLY A 13 0.19 14.00 3.28
C GLY A 13 -0.42 14.10 4.66
N LEU A 14 0.27 13.51 5.64
CA LEU A 14 0.02 13.69 7.07
C LEU A 14 1.14 14.56 7.64
N LYS A 15 0.80 15.72 8.18
CA LYS A 15 1.74 16.64 8.80
C LYS A 15 2.16 16.14 10.19
N GLN A 16 3.24 16.70 10.72
CA GLN A 16 3.71 16.40 12.10
C GLN A 16 2.66 16.69 13.18
N ASN A 17 1.74 17.62 12.94
CA ASN A 17 0.64 17.96 13.85
C ASN A 17 -0.57 16.99 13.73
N GLY A 18 -0.47 15.92 12.92
CA GLY A 18 -1.53 14.94 12.71
C GLY A 18 -2.62 15.36 11.70
N LEU A 19 -2.53 16.54 11.10
CA LEU A 19 -3.50 17.00 10.12
C LEU A 19 -3.18 16.48 8.73
N LYS A 20 -4.22 16.01 8.03
CA LYS A 20 -4.13 15.61 6.63
C LYS A 20 -4.16 16.83 5.72
N GLU A 21 -3.36 16.79 4.66
CA GLU A 21 -3.31 17.80 3.62
C GLU A 21 -3.27 17.15 2.25
N VAL A 22 -4.05 17.68 1.31
CA VAL A 22 -3.95 17.28 -0.10
C VAL A 22 -2.75 18.00 -0.70
N LEU A 23 -1.71 17.22 -1.04
CA LEU A 23 -0.47 17.74 -1.60
C LEU A 23 -0.58 18.04 -3.09
N GLY A 24 -1.48 17.38 -3.79
CA GLY A 24 -1.72 17.62 -5.21
C GLY A 24 -2.58 16.54 -5.86
N MET A 25 -2.95 16.87 -7.10
CA MET A 25 -3.69 15.96 -7.96
C MET A 25 -3.06 15.99 -9.36
N TRP A 26 -2.79 14.80 -9.89
CA TRP A 26 -2.20 14.63 -11.22
C TRP A 26 -3.08 13.75 -12.09
N VAL A 27 -3.10 14.03 -13.39
CA VAL A 27 -3.86 13.28 -14.37
C VAL A 27 -2.89 12.60 -15.33
N GLY A 28 -2.88 11.28 -15.34
CA GLY A 28 -1.98 10.48 -16.17
C GLY A 28 -2.70 9.59 -17.17
N LYS A 29 -2.02 9.28 -18.27
CA LYS A 29 -2.46 8.25 -19.24
C LYS A 29 -1.92 6.87 -18.88
N SER A 30 -0.80 6.81 -18.16
CA SER A 30 -0.13 5.58 -17.76
C SER A 30 0.63 5.79 -16.43
N GLU A 31 0.72 4.74 -15.66
CA GLU A 31 1.50 4.67 -14.43
C GLU A 31 2.95 4.26 -14.78
N SER A 32 3.71 5.20 -15.33
CA SER A 32 5.13 4.96 -15.66
C SER A 32 6.04 5.51 -14.57
N SER A 33 7.26 4.99 -14.48
CA SER A 33 8.30 5.53 -13.59
C SER A 33 8.58 7.01 -13.87
N SER A 34 8.51 7.45 -15.14
CA SER A 34 8.65 8.85 -15.51
C SER A 34 7.50 9.73 -15.00
N PHE A 35 6.27 9.23 -14.98
CA PHE A 35 5.13 9.91 -14.38
C PHE A 35 5.36 10.13 -12.88
N TRP A 36 5.73 9.08 -12.15
CA TRP A 36 6.00 9.17 -10.71
C TRP A 36 7.21 10.04 -10.39
N MET A 37 8.25 9.99 -11.23
CA MET A 37 9.40 10.89 -11.11
C MET A 37 8.95 12.35 -11.19
N GLY A 38 8.06 12.67 -12.13
CA GLY A 38 7.47 14.02 -12.26
C GLY A 38 6.71 14.46 -11.02
N VAL A 39 5.84 13.57 -10.47
CA VAL A 39 5.06 13.86 -9.26
C VAL A 39 5.97 14.11 -8.05
N LEU A 40 6.94 13.23 -7.81
CA LEU A 40 7.83 13.35 -6.66
C LEU A 40 8.78 14.53 -6.77
N THR A 41 9.26 14.83 -7.96
CA THR A 41 10.11 16.01 -8.22
C THR A 41 9.33 17.30 -8.01
N ASP A 42 8.06 17.34 -8.44
CA ASP A 42 7.18 18.50 -8.18
C ASP A 42 6.99 18.74 -6.68
N LEU A 43 6.72 17.68 -5.90
CA LEU A 43 6.60 17.79 -4.45
C LEU A 43 7.89 18.31 -3.81
N LYS A 44 9.04 17.82 -4.26
CA LYS A 44 10.35 18.29 -3.78
C LYS A 44 10.60 19.76 -4.13
N ALA A 45 10.28 20.18 -5.36
CA ALA A 45 10.40 21.56 -5.80
C ALA A 45 9.50 22.51 -5.02
N ARG A 46 8.34 22.04 -4.55
CA ARG A 46 7.39 22.77 -3.71
C ARG A 46 7.77 22.83 -2.23
N GLY A 47 8.92 22.27 -1.84
CA GLY A 47 9.48 22.36 -0.50
C GLY A 47 9.29 21.14 0.39
N VAL A 48 8.81 20.01 -0.13
CA VAL A 48 8.84 18.73 0.61
C VAL A 48 10.28 18.26 0.68
N GLN A 49 10.87 18.33 1.86
CA GLN A 49 12.28 17.99 2.09
C GLN A 49 12.47 16.50 2.30
N ASP A 50 11.56 15.86 3.07
CA ASP A 50 11.62 14.45 3.40
C ASP A 50 10.21 13.87 3.60
N ILE A 51 10.10 12.55 3.44
CA ILE A 51 8.87 11.80 3.66
C ILE A 51 9.20 10.58 4.51
N LEU A 52 8.68 10.51 5.72
CA LEU A 52 8.95 9.41 6.64
C LEU A 52 8.47 8.06 6.07
N ILE A 53 7.21 8.02 5.62
CA ILE A 53 6.59 6.81 5.05
C ILE A 53 5.83 7.20 3.79
N THR A 54 6.06 6.46 2.71
CA THR A 54 5.28 6.56 1.49
C THR A 54 4.42 5.30 1.34
N CYS A 55 3.10 5.48 1.30
CA CYS A 55 2.15 4.38 1.15
C CYS A 55 1.50 4.41 -0.24
N THR A 56 1.55 3.29 -0.96
CA THR A 56 0.97 3.14 -2.30
C THR A 56 0.22 1.82 -2.46
N ASP A 57 -0.49 1.67 -3.57
CA ASP A 57 -1.19 0.43 -3.92
C ASP A 57 -0.33 -0.59 -4.71
N ASN A 58 0.98 -0.56 -4.50
CA ASN A 58 1.97 -1.39 -5.22
C ASN A 58 2.10 -1.03 -6.70
N LEU A 59 2.20 0.26 -6.98
CA LEU A 59 2.36 0.78 -8.33
C LEU A 59 3.73 0.41 -8.92
N ASN A 60 3.72 -0.05 -10.17
CA ASN A 60 4.94 -0.44 -10.88
C ASN A 60 5.96 0.71 -10.96
N GLY A 61 7.21 0.42 -10.54
CA GLY A 61 8.32 1.37 -10.60
C GLY A 61 8.23 2.53 -9.59
N PHE A 62 7.19 2.60 -8.75
CA PHE A 62 7.06 3.66 -7.77
C PHE A 62 8.13 3.58 -6.67
N THR A 63 8.38 2.38 -6.15
CA THR A 63 9.36 2.17 -5.07
C THR A 63 10.77 2.60 -5.48
N ASP A 64 11.21 2.31 -6.70
CA ASP A 64 12.51 2.73 -7.21
C ASP A 64 12.57 4.25 -7.41
N THR A 65 11.48 4.84 -7.85
CA THR A 65 11.37 6.29 -8.05
C THR A 65 11.42 7.04 -6.72
N ILE A 66 10.69 6.56 -5.69
CA ILE A 66 10.72 7.19 -4.36
C ILE A 66 12.11 7.10 -3.74
N ARG A 67 12.82 5.98 -3.89
CA ARG A 67 14.20 5.83 -3.41
C ARG A 67 15.16 6.81 -4.07
N THR A 68 14.92 7.18 -5.32
CA THR A 68 15.72 8.16 -6.05
C THR A 68 15.49 9.58 -5.54
N VAL A 69 14.24 9.99 -5.35
CA VAL A 69 13.88 11.37 -4.98
C VAL A 69 13.94 11.61 -3.48
N PHE A 70 13.44 10.64 -2.69
CA PHE A 70 13.40 10.68 -1.23
C PHE A 70 14.02 9.39 -0.65
N PRO A 71 15.36 9.28 -0.64
CA PRO A 71 16.06 8.04 -0.28
C PRO A 71 15.87 7.61 1.18
N GLN A 72 15.47 8.52 2.06
CA GLN A 72 15.19 8.23 3.47
C GLN A 72 13.76 7.73 3.73
N SER A 73 12.88 7.80 2.73
CA SER A 73 11.49 7.37 2.88
C SER A 73 11.37 5.85 2.97
N SER A 74 10.62 5.36 3.95
CA SER A 74 10.17 3.97 3.99
C SER A 74 8.97 3.78 3.08
N THR A 75 8.97 2.73 2.26
CA THR A 75 7.83 2.41 1.38
C THR A 75 6.95 1.34 2.01
N GLN A 76 5.64 1.60 2.01
CA GLN A 76 4.61 0.71 2.53
C GLN A 76 3.58 0.42 1.44
N ILE A 77 3.27 -0.84 1.18
CA ILE A 77 2.11 -1.20 0.36
C ILE A 77 0.84 -0.98 1.20
N CYS A 78 -0.15 -0.34 0.58
CA CYS A 78 -1.44 -0.10 1.22
C CYS A 78 -2.15 -1.42 1.56
N VAL A 79 -2.33 -1.69 2.85
CA VAL A 79 -2.98 -2.92 3.34
C VAL A 79 -4.43 -3.02 2.85
N VAL A 80 -5.15 -1.90 2.76
CA VAL A 80 -6.53 -1.87 2.25
C VAL A 80 -6.60 -2.34 0.80
N HIS A 81 -5.67 -1.90 -0.05
CA HIS A 81 -5.58 -2.34 -1.43
C HIS A 81 -5.20 -3.82 -1.54
N GLN A 82 -4.26 -4.30 -0.70
CA GLN A 82 -3.91 -5.72 -0.63
C GLN A 82 -5.13 -6.60 -0.28
N ILE A 83 -5.94 -6.17 0.70
CA ILE A 83 -7.17 -6.87 1.08
C ILE A 83 -8.16 -6.90 -0.08
N ARG A 84 -8.41 -5.75 -0.71
CA ARG A 84 -9.32 -5.66 -1.87
C ARG A 84 -8.86 -6.56 -3.03
N ASN A 85 -7.56 -6.57 -3.32
CA ASN A 85 -7.00 -7.42 -4.36
C ASN A 85 -7.12 -8.90 -4.02
N SER A 86 -6.86 -9.29 -2.77
CA SER A 86 -7.05 -10.67 -2.31
C SER A 86 -8.51 -11.12 -2.46
N CYS A 87 -9.48 -10.25 -2.14
CA CYS A 87 -10.90 -10.54 -2.25
C CYS A 87 -11.39 -10.76 -3.70
N LYS A 88 -10.63 -10.35 -4.72
CA LYS A 88 -10.98 -10.65 -6.13
C LYS A 88 -10.94 -12.15 -6.44
N TYR A 89 -10.13 -12.91 -5.74
CA TYR A 89 -9.99 -14.36 -5.90
C TYR A 89 -11.01 -15.16 -5.08
N VAL A 90 -11.77 -14.49 -4.20
CA VAL A 90 -12.62 -15.15 -3.20
C VAL A 90 -14.09 -15.08 -3.61
N VAL A 91 -14.79 -16.21 -3.60
CA VAL A 91 -16.23 -16.26 -3.90
C VAL A 91 -17.02 -15.50 -2.82
N TYR A 92 -18.17 -14.95 -3.21
CA TYR A 92 -18.95 -14.03 -2.37
C TYR A 92 -19.25 -14.58 -0.96
N LYS A 93 -19.66 -15.84 -0.86
CA LYS A 93 -20.01 -16.49 0.41
C LYS A 93 -18.87 -16.54 1.43
N ASP A 94 -17.63 -16.60 0.96
CA ASP A 94 -16.45 -16.72 1.82
C ASP A 94 -15.82 -15.35 2.15
N LYS A 95 -16.20 -14.28 1.44
CA LYS A 95 -15.55 -12.96 1.57
C LYS A 95 -15.59 -12.41 2.98
N LYS A 96 -16.69 -12.56 3.69
CA LYS A 96 -16.85 -12.03 5.06
C LYS A 96 -15.86 -12.68 6.00
N GLU A 97 -15.78 -14.01 5.98
CA GLU A 97 -14.89 -14.77 6.86
C GLU A 97 -13.41 -14.58 6.45
N PHE A 98 -13.11 -14.66 5.16
CA PHE A 98 -11.77 -14.43 4.64
C PHE A 98 -11.24 -13.03 5.01
N THR A 99 -12.08 -12.00 4.91
CA THR A 99 -11.72 -10.63 5.29
C THR A 99 -11.48 -10.50 6.79
N ALA A 100 -12.29 -11.18 7.62
CA ALA A 100 -12.11 -11.20 9.06
C ALA A 100 -10.77 -11.87 9.45
N ASP A 101 -10.42 -12.97 8.79
CA ASP A 101 -9.14 -13.65 9.02
C ASP A 101 -7.94 -12.80 8.59
N MET A 102 -8.02 -12.08 7.44
CA MET A 102 -6.99 -11.13 7.04
C MET A 102 -6.82 -9.98 8.06
N LYS A 103 -7.90 -9.58 8.74
CA LYS A 103 -7.86 -8.53 9.75
C LYS A 103 -6.91 -8.86 10.90
N ASN A 104 -6.79 -10.13 11.26
CA ASN A 104 -5.88 -10.57 12.31
C ASN A 104 -4.41 -10.27 11.97
N ILE A 105 -4.04 -10.28 10.69
CA ILE A 105 -2.69 -9.99 10.23
C ILE A 105 -2.34 -8.52 10.52
N TYR A 106 -3.12 -7.58 10.02
CA TYR A 106 -2.77 -6.16 10.12
C TYR A 106 -3.11 -5.52 11.47
N ASN A 107 -3.94 -6.16 12.29
CA ASN A 107 -4.20 -5.75 13.67
C ASN A 107 -3.25 -6.41 14.69
N ALA A 108 -2.33 -7.25 14.24
CA ALA A 108 -1.35 -7.88 15.11
C ALA A 108 -0.50 -6.83 15.85
N PRO A 109 -0.05 -7.11 17.07
CA PRO A 109 0.77 -6.16 17.84
C PRO A 109 2.17 -5.96 17.24
N ASN A 110 2.70 -6.97 16.55
CA ASN A 110 4.02 -6.95 15.94
C ASN A 110 4.09 -7.85 14.69
N LYS A 111 5.21 -7.78 13.97
CA LYS A 111 5.43 -8.51 12.71
C LYS A 111 5.44 -10.02 12.91
N GLU A 112 5.94 -10.52 14.02
CA GLU A 112 6.03 -11.94 14.34
C GLU A 112 4.64 -12.56 14.52
N VAL A 113 3.76 -11.90 15.26
CA VAL A 113 2.36 -12.32 15.42
C VAL A 113 1.62 -12.22 14.09
N ALA A 114 1.86 -11.16 13.32
CA ALA A 114 1.28 -11.03 11.98
C ALA A 114 1.70 -12.17 11.05
N ALA A 115 2.97 -12.61 11.11
CA ALA A 115 3.46 -13.75 10.34
C ALA A 115 2.78 -15.06 10.75
N ALA A 116 2.54 -15.28 12.04
CA ALA A 116 1.79 -16.42 12.53
C ALA A 116 0.33 -16.40 12.01
N GLU A 117 -0.31 -15.22 11.99
CA GLU A 117 -1.66 -15.07 11.44
C GLU A 117 -1.71 -15.28 9.92
N LEU A 118 -0.66 -14.90 9.17
CA LEU A 118 -0.57 -15.24 7.74
C LEU A 118 -0.46 -16.78 7.56
N ASN A 119 0.30 -17.48 8.40
CA ASN A 119 0.36 -18.94 8.37
C ASN A 119 -1.00 -19.58 8.69
N ASN A 120 -1.77 -19.02 9.62
CA ASN A 120 -3.13 -19.46 9.93
C ASN A 120 -4.07 -19.24 8.73
N LEU A 121 -3.97 -18.09 8.07
CA LEU A 121 -4.74 -17.78 6.85
C LEU A 121 -4.43 -18.80 5.74
N GLU A 122 -3.15 -19.11 5.53
CA GLU A 122 -2.71 -20.10 4.53
C GLU A 122 -3.21 -21.51 4.83
N ARG A 123 -3.13 -21.96 6.08
CA ARG A 123 -3.65 -23.27 6.49
C ARG A 123 -5.14 -23.41 6.22
N LYS A 124 -5.91 -22.34 6.49
CA LYS A 124 -7.37 -22.35 6.31
C LYS A 124 -7.79 -22.18 4.86
N TRP A 125 -7.16 -21.30 4.12
CA TRP A 125 -7.62 -20.85 2.82
C TRP A 125 -6.69 -21.16 1.65
N GLY A 126 -5.45 -21.58 1.90
CA GLY A 126 -4.43 -21.77 0.88
C GLY A 126 -4.79 -22.81 -0.17
N GLY A 127 -5.47 -23.89 0.23
CA GLY A 127 -5.96 -24.92 -0.70
C GLY A 127 -7.07 -24.40 -1.64
N LYS A 128 -7.86 -23.43 -1.18
CA LYS A 128 -8.99 -22.89 -1.95
C LYS A 128 -8.62 -21.63 -2.72
N TYR A 129 -7.79 -20.76 -2.13
CA TYR A 129 -7.42 -19.45 -2.69
C TYR A 129 -5.90 -19.24 -2.72
N PRO A 130 -5.13 -20.12 -3.40
CA PRO A 130 -3.67 -20.07 -3.35
C PRO A 130 -3.09 -18.75 -3.88
N TYR A 131 -3.71 -18.13 -4.89
CA TYR A 131 -3.24 -16.86 -5.44
C TYR A 131 -3.39 -15.69 -4.47
N ALA A 132 -4.45 -15.67 -3.65
CA ALA A 132 -4.61 -14.66 -2.61
C ALA A 132 -3.50 -14.77 -1.56
N ILE A 133 -3.18 -15.99 -1.12
CA ILE A 133 -2.10 -16.24 -0.16
C ILE A 133 -0.73 -15.88 -0.76
N LEU A 134 -0.47 -16.29 -2.00
CA LEU A 134 0.77 -15.98 -2.70
C LEU A 134 1.00 -14.48 -2.81
N SER A 135 -0.05 -13.71 -3.07
CA SER A 135 0.01 -12.25 -3.12
C SER A 135 0.46 -11.64 -1.77
N TRP A 136 -0.04 -12.15 -0.64
CA TRP A 136 0.42 -11.74 0.69
C TRP A 136 1.88 -12.12 0.94
N ARG A 137 2.29 -13.32 0.55
CA ARG A 137 3.68 -13.80 0.70
C ARG A 137 4.66 -12.96 -0.11
N ASN A 138 4.36 -12.71 -1.38
CA ASN A 138 5.23 -11.97 -2.28
C ASN A 138 5.41 -10.50 -1.86
N ASN A 139 4.39 -9.90 -1.26
CA ASN A 139 4.40 -8.50 -0.83
C ASN A 139 4.70 -8.33 0.67
N TRP A 140 5.03 -9.41 1.38
CA TRP A 140 5.09 -9.43 2.84
C TRP A 140 5.97 -8.35 3.45
N ASP A 141 7.20 -8.19 2.97
CA ASP A 141 8.12 -7.22 3.53
C ASP A 141 7.61 -5.79 3.34
N ASP A 142 7.11 -5.45 2.15
CA ASP A 142 6.58 -4.12 1.85
C ASP A 142 5.20 -3.86 2.49
N LEU A 143 4.45 -4.91 2.85
CA LEU A 143 3.18 -4.83 3.58
C LEU A 143 3.37 -4.63 5.09
N THR A 144 4.52 -4.97 5.63
CA THR A 144 4.78 -5.02 7.08
C THR A 144 5.73 -3.95 7.59
N VAL A 145 6.10 -2.99 6.77
CA VAL A 145 6.99 -1.87 7.14
C VAL A 145 6.40 -1.06 8.31
N PHE A 146 5.07 -0.87 8.34
CA PHE A 146 4.40 -0.10 9.38
C PHE A 146 4.57 -0.67 10.80
N PHE A 147 4.90 -1.96 10.96
CA PHE A 147 5.20 -2.54 12.27
C PHE A 147 6.45 -1.96 12.94
N GLN A 148 7.33 -1.30 12.18
CA GLN A 148 8.51 -0.61 12.70
C GLN A 148 8.17 0.69 13.44
N PHE A 149 6.94 1.21 13.25
CA PHE A 149 6.50 2.47 13.81
C PHE A 149 5.60 2.28 15.04
N PRO A 150 5.53 3.27 15.95
CA PRO A 150 4.62 3.24 17.10
C PRO A 150 3.15 3.10 16.69
N LEU A 151 2.32 2.55 17.59
CA LEU A 151 0.89 2.30 17.34
C LEU A 151 0.12 3.58 16.95
N GLU A 152 0.55 4.74 17.46
CA GLU A 152 -0.06 6.04 17.19
C GLU A 152 0.06 6.44 15.72
N ILE A 153 1.09 5.96 15.02
CA ILE A 153 1.34 6.26 13.60
C ILE A 153 0.68 5.22 12.68
N ARG A 154 0.35 4.03 13.19
CA ARG A 154 -0.19 2.91 12.40
C ARG A 154 -1.66 3.06 12.01
N LYS A 155 -2.37 4.08 12.50
CA LYS A 155 -3.82 4.28 12.34
C LYS A 155 -4.16 5.17 11.17
#